data_c87a495c1e06da5e43de7ff4b571389f
#
_entry.id   c87a495c1e06da5e43de7ff4b571389f
#
_cell.length_a   1.000
_cell.length_b   1.000
_cell.length_c   1.000
_cell.angle_alpha   90.00
_cell.angle_beta   90.00
_cell.angle_gamma   90.00
#
_symmetry.space_group_name_H-M   'P 1'
#
loop_
_entity.id
_entity.type
_entity.pdbx_description
1 polymer ?
#
loop_
_entity_poly.entity_id
_entity_poly.type
_entity_poly.pdbx_seq_one_letter_code
_entity_poly.pdbx_strand_id
1 'polypeptide(L)'
;MHLVEARALSFRYDREWVVRNVTFSLEPGEFLGLLGPNGSGKSSLLKVVNGILRPEEGQVSFEDRELSSWSRRRLAQRMAMVAQEIQLDFPFTVLELVLMGRYPHLGALEFESDRDLAIARECMKRLEINHLENRLVTQLSGGERQRALVARALCQQPRCLLMDEPTAFLDLRHQLDLFTLTRELTAWHGVGALVISHDINLAAQFCDRLLLMDKGHLAVQGTPEEVIRPEHLETIYGCRLQVDRSPVSGKPRVTPVPKGDTKE
;
A
#
# COMPACT_ATOMS: atom_id res chain seq x y z
N MET A 1 6.94 -18.66 8.12
CA MET A 1 7.70 -18.19 6.94
C MET A 1 7.10 -16.85 6.56
N HIS A 2 7.78 -15.77 6.89
CA HIS A 2 7.27 -14.43 6.62
C HIS A 2 7.52 -14.05 5.15
N LEU A 3 6.56 -13.38 4.52
CA LEU A 3 6.76 -12.81 3.18
C LEU A 3 7.70 -11.60 3.26
N VAL A 4 7.43 -10.70 4.22
CA VAL A 4 8.32 -9.57 4.57
C VAL A 4 8.55 -9.59 6.06
N GLU A 5 9.78 -9.38 6.49
CA GLU A 5 10.11 -9.19 7.89
C GLU A 5 11.00 -7.95 8.05
N ALA A 6 10.56 -7.03 8.87
CA ALA A 6 11.29 -5.82 9.27
C ALA A 6 11.76 -5.99 10.71
N ARG A 7 13.06 -5.89 10.97
CA ARG A 7 13.64 -6.06 12.31
C ARG A 7 14.40 -4.81 12.72
N ALA A 8 13.92 -4.15 13.76
CA ALA A 8 14.55 -2.98 14.40
C ALA A 8 14.96 -1.88 13.39
N LEU A 9 14.09 -1.62 12.39
CA LEU A 9 14.39 -0.68 11.33
C LEU A 9 14.48 0.74 11.84
N SER A 10 15.59 1.41 11.53
CA SER A 10 15.74 2.85 11.73
C SER A 10 16.23 3.49 10.43
N PHE A 11 15.62 4.63 10.08
CA PHE A 11 15.99 5.40 8.90
C PHE A 11 15.88 6.89 9.17
N ARG A 12 16.80 7.67 8.60
CA ARG A 12 16.81 9.14 8.67
C ARG A 12 17.11 9.76 7.32
N TYR A 13 16.58 10.95 7.12
CA TYR A 13 17.06 11.88 6.10
C TYR A 13 18.05 12.82 6.77
N ASP A 14 19.26 12.90 6.26
CA ASP A 14 20.37 13.68 6.87
C ASP A 14 20.53 13.40 8.37
N ARG A 15 20.04 14.30 9.23
CA ARG A 15 20.12 14.19 10.69
C ARG A 15 18.79 13.88 11.38
N GLU A 16 17.69 13.89 10.63
CA GLU A 16 16.34 13.71 11.18
C GLU A 16 15.89 12.25 11.07
N TRP A 17 15.68 11.63 12.22
CA TRP A 17 15.14 10.28 12.28
C TRP A 17 13.66 10.25 11.95
N VAL A 18 13.29 9.53 10.89
CA VAL A 18 11.92 9.43 10.37
C VAL A 18 11.30 8.07 10.69
N VAL A 19 12.13 7.02 10.80
CA VAL A 19 11.74 5.68 11.26
C VAL A 19 12.69 5.28 12.38
N ARG A 20 12.17 4.74 13.48
CA ARG A 20 12.95 4.45 14.69
C ARG A 20 12.56 3.10 15.27
N ASN A 21 13.47 2.13 15.20
CA ASN A 21 13.35 0.81 15.81
C ASN A 21 12.02 0.11 15.51
N VAL A 22 11.59 0.12 14.24
CA VAL A 22 10.33 -0.48 13.80
C VAL A 22 10.52 -1.96 13.50
N THR A 23 9.68 -2.81 14.11
CA THR A 23 9.68 -4.26 13.90
C THR A 23 8.26 -4.74 13.59
N PHE A 24 8.08 -5.40 12.46
CA PHE A 24 6.83 -6.06 12.06
C PHE A 24 7.08 -7.15 11.01
N SER A 25 6.06 -7.96 10.77
CA SER A 25 6.05 -8.94 9.67
C SER A 25 4.80 -8.78 8.81
N LEU A 26 4.90 -9.25 7.56
CA LEU A 26 3.79 -9.45 6.62
C LEU A 26 3.82 -10.91 6.18
N GLU A 27 2.70 -11.59 6.30
CA GLU A 27 2.56 -12.99 5.89
C GLU A 27 2.10 -13.11 4.44
N PRO A 28 2.37 -14.25 3.77
CA PRO A 28 1.71 -14.54 2.49
C PRO A 28 0.19 -14.57 2.66
N GLY A 29 -0.53 -13.89 1.78
CA GLY A 29 -1.99 -13.82 1.84
C GLY A 29 -2.57 -12.85 2.89
N GLU A 30 -1.72 -12.14 3.61
CA GLU A 30 -2.14 -11.16 4.60
C GLU A 30 -2.39 -9.78 3.96
N PHE A 31 -3.45 -9.11 4.39
CA PHE A 31 -3.71 -7.71 4.09
C PHE A 31 -3.43 -6.86 5.33
N LEU A 32 -2.27 -6.20 5.35
CA LEU A 32 -1.76 -5.40 6.45
C LEU A 32 -1.99 -3.91 6.20
N GLY A 33 -2.62 -3.21 7.12
CA GLY A 33 -2.83 -1.76 7.06
C GLY A 33 -1.79 -0.99 7.88
N LEU A 34 -1.25 0.09 7.33
CA LEU A 34 -0.34 1.01 8.02
C LEU A 34 -1.03 2.37 8.19
N LEU A 35 -1.34 2.71 9.45
CA LEU A 35 -2.04 3.90 9.85
C LEU A 35 -1.13 4.87 10.61
N GLY A 36 -1.55 6.11 10.76
CA GLY A 36 -0.87 7.14 11.54
C GLY A 36 -1.02 8.52 10.92
N PRO A 37 -0.75 9.60 11.68
CA PRO A 37 -0.85 10.97 11.20
C PRO A 37 0.16 11.27 10.08
N ASN A 38 -0.02 12.40 9.38
CA ASN A 38 0.94 12.89 8.41
C ASN A 38 2.28 13.15 9.10
N GLY A 39 3.38 12.81 8.43
CA GLY A 39 4.73 12.96 9.01
C GLY A 39 5.13 11.86 10.02
N SER A 40 4.30 10.84 10.27
CA SER A 40 4.67 9.73 11.18
C SER A 40 5.71 8.75 10.61
N GLY A 41 6.14 8.90 9.35
CA GLY A 41 7.18 8.08 8.74
C GLY A 41 6.69 6.92 7.86
N LYS A 42 5.39 6.78 7.62
CA LYS A 42 4.77 5.66 6.87
C LYS A 42 5.35 5.44 5.47
N SER A 43 5.37 6.49 4.64
CA SER A 43 5.91 6.41 3.27
C SER A 43 7.41 6.11 3.26
N SER A 44 8.17 6.63 4.22
CA SER A 44 9.59 6.32 4.38
C SER A 44 9.79 4.86 4.77
N LEU A 45 9.01 4.33 5.72
CA LEU A 45 9.03 2.93 6.09
C LEU A 45 8.71 2.04 4.89
N LEU A 46 7.68 2.38 4.11
CA LEU A 46 7.31 1.62 2.91
C LEU A 46 8.44 1.61 1.87
N LYS A 47 9.13 2.74 1.67
CA LYS A 47 10.29 2.84 0.78
C LYS A 47 11.49 2.03 1.27
N VAL A 48 11.71 1.94 2.59
CA VAL A 48 12.73 1.07 3.18
C VAL A 48 12.39 -0.39 2.95
N VAL A 49 11.14 -0.79 3.19
CA VAL A 49 10.65 -2.15 2.96
C VAL A 49 10.75 -2.57 1.49
N ASN A 50 10.51 -1.63 0.56
CA ASN A 50 10.68 -1.87 -0.88
C ASN A 50 12.15 -1.93 -1.33
N GLY A 51 13.10 -1.50 -0.50
CA GLY A 51 14.52 -1.40 -0.85
C GLY A 51 14.88 -0.18 -1.71
N ILE A 52 13.97 0.80 -1.84
CA ILE A 52 14.27 2.12 -2.46
C ILE A 52 15.20 2.91 -1.54
N LEU A 53 14.94 2.87 -0.23
CA LEU A 53 15.78 3.48 0.80
C LEU A 53 16.49 2.38 1.59
N ARG A 54 17.74 2.61 1.92
CA ARG A 54 18.52 1.69 2.75
C ARG A 54 18.36 2.08 4.22
N PRO A 55 18.03 1.16 5.13
CA PRO A 55 17.97 1.47 6.55
C PRO A 55 19.38 1.80 7.08
N GLU A 56 19.46 2.70 8.07
CA GLU A 56 20.69 3.00 8.82
C GLU A 56 20.97 1.89 9.84
N GLU A 57 19.88 1.36 10.45
CA GLU A 57 19.94 0.30 11.43
C GLU A 57 18.83 -0.72 11.17
N GLY A 58 19.08 -1.96 11.59
CA GLY A 58 18.15 -3.07 11.37
C GLY A 58 18.24 -3.66 9.97
N GLN A 59 17.31 -4.53 9.65
CA GLN A 59 17.29 -5.22 8.36
C GLN A 59 15.88 -5.54 7.90
N VAL A 60 15.72 -5.67 6.58
CA VAL A 60 14.51 -6.19 5.93
C VAL A 60 14.84 -7.52 5.29
N SER A 61 14.00 -8.52 5.52
CA SER A 61 14.03 -9.79 4.79
C SER A 61 12.76 -9.92 3.93
N PHE A 62 12.92 -10.47 2.74
CA PHE A 62 11.83 -10.84 1.83
C PHE A 62 11.97 -12.31 1.45
N GLU A 63 10.90 -13.10 1.62
CA GLU A 63 10.91 -14.56 1.46
C GLU A 63 12.10 -15.22 2.22
N ASP A 64 12.23 -14.89 3.51
CA ASP A 64 13.27 -15.35 4.43
C ASP A 64 14.73 -15.05 3.99
N ARG A 65 14.92 -14.17 3.03
CA ARG A 65 16.24 -13.73 2.57
C ARG A 65 16.41 -12.23 2.78
N GLU A 66 17.58 -11.82 3.23
CA GLU A 66 17.90 -10.41 3.38
C GLU A 66 17.66 -9.65 2.07
N LEU A 67 16.96 -8.51 2.12
CA LEU A 67 16.55 -7.73 0.96
C LEU A 67 17.76 -7.28 0.12
N SER A 68 18.88 -6.95 0.76
CA SER A 68 20.15 -6.57 0.13
C SER A 68 20.76 -7.67 -0.76
N SER A 69 20.39 -8.95 -0.52
CA SER A 69 20.87 -10.10 -1.30
C SER A 69 20.09 -10.33 -2.60
N TRP A 70 18.98 -9.61 -2.79
CA TRP A 70 18.18 -9.70 -4.01
C TRP A 70 18.74 -8.82 -5.11
N SER A 71 18.82 -9.33 -6.35
CA SER A 71 19.02 -8.45 -7.49
C SER A 71 17.77 -7.60 -7.70
N ARG A 72 17.95 -6.32 -8.07
CA ARG A 72 16.82 -5.40 -8.31
C ARG A 72 15.76 -5.97 -9.25
N ARG A 73 16.19 -6.65 -10.31
CA ARG A 73 15.29 -7.26 -11.27
C ARG A 73 14.46 -8.39 -10.65
N ARG A 74 15.08 -9.32 -9.89
CA ARG A 74 14.37 -10.42 -9.22
C ARG A 74 13.42 -9.91 -8.15
N LEU A 75 13.83 -8.89 -7.40
CA LEU A 75 12.95 -8.24 -6.43
C LEU A 75 11.76 -7.61 -7.12
N ALA A 76 11.97 -6.86 -8.21
CA ALA A 76 10.90 -6.23 -8.99
C ALA A 76 9.97 -7.24 -9.68
N GLN A 77 10.37 -8.48 -9.92
CA GLN A 77 9.46 -9.54 -10.39
C GLN A 77 8.49 -10.04 -9.32
N ARG A 78 8.76 -9.74 -8.03
CA ARG A 78 8.03 -10.32 -6.90
C ARG A 78 7.41 -9.30 -5.95
N MET A 79 7.92 -8.08 -5.93
CA MET A 79 7.45 -7.00 -5.09
C MET A 79 7.12 -5.80 -5.96
N ALA A 80 5.87 -5.36 -5.93
CA ALA A 80 5.40 -4.17 -6.63
C ALA A 80 5.05 -3.07 -5.65
N MET A 81 5.22 -1.82 -6.08
CA MET A 81 4.87 -0.64 -5.30
C MET A 81 3.99 0.30 -6.11
N VAL A 82 2.87 0.71 -5.51
CA VAL A 82 2.06 1.85 -5.95
C VAL A 82 2.48 3.04 -5.09
N ALA A 83 3.15 4.01 -5.68
CA ALA A 83 3.54 5.24 -4.99
C ALA A 83 2.39 6.25 -5.00
N GLN A 84 2.36 7.13 -3.99
CA GLN A 84 1.33 8.15 -3.82
C GLN A 84 1.27 9.12 -5.02
N GLU A 85 2.42 9.59 -5.48
CA GLU A 85 2.55 10.46 -6.65
C GLU A 85 3.67 9.95 -7.57
N ILE A 86 3.39 9.92 -8.85
CA ILE A 86 4.37 9.74 -9.90
C ILE A 86 4.17 10.88 -10.90
N GLN A 87 5.20 11.70 -11.07
CA GLN A 87 5.23 12.67 -12.16
C GLN A 87 5.39 11.89 -13.47
N LEU A 88 4.33 11.89 -14.26
CA LEU A 88 4.29 11.26 -15.58
C LEU A 88 4.25 12.38 -16.62
N ASP A 89 5.40 12.97 -16.90
CA ASP A 89 5.53 14.11 -17.84
C ASP A 89 5.60 13.67 -19.30
N PHE A 90 5.71 12.36 -19.54
CA PHE A 90 5.76 11.81 -20.88
C PHE A 90 4.38 11.38 -21.39
N PRO A 91 4.07 11.58 -22.69
CA PRO A 91 2.77 11.27 -23.27
C PRO A 91 2.60 9.78 -23.60
N PHE A 92 2.77 8.91 -22.58
CA PHE A 92 2.45 7.48 -22.70
C PHE A 92 0.94 7.28 -22.76
N THR A 93 0.50 6.27 -23.51
CA THR A 93 -0.86 5.74 -23.41
C THR A 93 -1.05 4.96 -22.11
N VAL A 94 -2.30 4.73 -21.71
CA VAL A 94 -2.60 3.91 -20.52
C VAL A 94 -2.06 2.49 -20.68
N LEU A 95 -2.18 1.89 -21.87
CA LEU A 95 -1.64 0.57 -22.13
C LEU A 95 -0.12 0.53 -21.96
N GLU A 96 0.60 1.49 -22.52
CA GLU A 96 2.07 1.58 -22.38
C GLU A 96 2.47 1.72 -20.93
N LEU A 97 1.78 2.57 -20.14
CA LEU A 97 2.02 2.68 -18.70
C LEU A 97 1.83 1.36 -17.97
N VAL A 98 0.74 0.63 -18.25
CA VAL A 98 0.45 -0.66 -17.60
C VAL A 98 1.47 -1.72 -18.01
N LEU A 99 1.87 -1.76 -19.28
CA LEU A 99 2.89 -2.66 -19.81
C LEU A 99 4.27 -2.46 -19.17
N MET A 100 4.60 -1.25 -18.67
CA MET A 100 5.83 -1.05 -17.88
C MET A 100 5.92 -1.99 -16.66
N GLY A 101 4.78 -2.49 -16.16
CA GLY A 101 4.74 -3.54 -15.14
C GLY A 101 5.37 -4.86 -15.58
N ARG A 102 5.51 -5.10 -16.90
CA ARG A 102 6.15 -6.30 -17.44
C ARG A 102 7.67 -6.20 -17.61
N TYR A 103 8.24 -4.98 -17.55
CA TYR A 103 9.70 -4.77 -17.76
C TYR A 103 10.60 -5.67 -16.90
N PRO A 104 10.33 -5.95 -15.62
CA PRO A 104 11.16 -6.87 -14.86
C PRO A 104 11.21 -8.29 -15.43
N HIS A 105 10.21 -8.69 -16.21
CA HIS A 105 10.10 -10.03 -16.80
C HIS A 105 10.79 -10.14 -18.16
N LEU A 106 10.95 -9.03 -18.89
CA LEU A 106 11.58 -9.00 -20.22
C LEU A 106 13.10 -9.15 -20.12
N GLY A 107 13.71 -9.84 -21.08
CA GLY A 107 15.16 -9.90 -21.27
C GLY A 107 15.73 -8.57 -21.78
N ALA A 108 17.04 -8.47 -21.85
CA ALA A 108 17.74 -7.22 -22.21
C ALA A 108 17.42 -6.68 -23.63
N LEU A 109 16.96 -7.57 -24.53
CA LEU A 109 16.61 -7.25 -25.93
C LEU A 109 15.24 -7.83 -26.30
N GLU A 110 14.41 -8.15 -25.30
CA GLU A 110 13.08 -8.68 -25.51
C GLU A 110 12.05 -7.54 -25.52
N PHE A 111 11.09 -7.64 -26.41
CA PHE A 111 9.91 -6.79 -26.47
C PHE A 111 8.74 -7.51 -25.82
N GLU A 112 7.68 -6.76 -25.50
CA GLU A 112 6.45 -7.29 -24.93
C GLU A 112 5.82 -8.30 -25.90
N SER A 113 5.45 -9.45 -25.36
CA SER A 113 4.77 -10.51 -26.08
C SER A 113 3.25 -10.33 -26.06
N ASP A 114 2.53 -11.08 -26.91
CA ASP A 114 1.06 -11.14 -26.87
C ASP A 114 0.55 -11.56 -25.48
N ARG A 115 1.31 -12.37 -24.75
CA ARG A 115 1.01 -12.74 -23.36
C ARG A 115 1.09 -11.54 -22.43
N ASP A 116 2.09 -10.69 -22.56
CA ASP A 116 2.25 -9.48 -21.74
C ASP A 116 1.12 -8.49 -22.02
N LEU A 117 0.74 -8.32 -23.29
CA LEU A 117 -0.43 -7.53 -23.69
C LEU A 117 -1.72 -8.07 -23.08
N ALA A 118 -1.93 -9.38 -23.09
CA ALA A 118 -3.12 -10.01 -22.51
C ALA A 118 -3.16 -9.78 -20.97
N ILE A 119 -2.02 -9.91 -20.28
CA ILE A 119 -1.92 -9.62 -18.84
C ILE A 119 -2.24 -8.16 -18.57
N ALA A 120 -1.69 -7.22 -19.33
CA ALA A 120 -1.92 -5.80 -19.15
C ALA A 120 -3.42 -5.45 -19.34
N ARG A 121 -4.05 -5.96 -20.39
CA ARG A 121 -5.49 -5.75 -20.66
C ARG A 121 -6.38 -6.34 -19.58
N GLU A 122 -6.03 -7.51 -19.04
CA GLU A 122 -6.77 -8.12 -17.91
C GLU A 122 -6.65 -7.25 -16.64
N CYS A 123 -5.47 -6.72 -16.32
CA CYS A 123 -5.30 -5.79 -15.21
C CYS A 123 -6.10 -4.50 -15.42
N MET A 124 -6.10 -3.96 -16.63
CA MET A 124 -6.89 -2.78 -16.97
C MET A 124 -8.40 -3.04 -16.84
N LYS A 125 -8.88 -4.23 -17.23
CA LYS A 125 -10.27 -4.64 -17.09
C LYS A 125 -10.69 -4.72 -15.61
N ARG A 126 -9.85 -5.31 -14.74
CA ARG A 126 -10.10 -5.40 -13.30
C ARG A 126 -10.21 -4.04 -12.62
N LEU A 127 -9.53 -3.03 -13.16
CA LEU A 127 -9.55 -1.64 -12.68
C LEU A 127 -10.55 -0.76 -13.45
N GLU A 128 -11.39 -1.34 -14.32
CA GLU A 128 -12.39 -0.62 -15.14
C GLU A 128 -11.80 0.54 -15.97
N ILE A 129 -10.58 0.38 -16.50
CA ILE A 129 -9.88 1.37 -17.32
C ILE A 129 -9.56 0.88 -18.75
N ASN A 130 -10.08 -0.27 -19.16
CA ASN A 130 -9.83 -0.82 -20.49
C ASN A 130 -10.30 0.10 -21.62
N HIS A 131 -11.35 0.88 -21.40
CA HIS A 131 -11.86 1.86 -22.36
C HIS A 131 -10.91 3.07 -22.55
N LEU A 132 -9.89 3.21 -21.71
CA LEU A 132 -8.87 4.26 -21.77
C LEU A 132 -7.56 3.79 -22.42
N GLU A 133 -7.50 2.57 -22.99
CA GLU A 133 -6.28 1.91 -23.47
C GLU A 133 -5.36 2.82 -24.29
N ASN A 134 -5.96 3.57 -25.22
CA ASN A 134 -5.23 4.46 -26.14
C ASN A 134 -5.16 5.93 -25.67
N ARG A 135 -5.73 6.25 -24.52
CA ARG A 135 -5.73 7.61 -23.99
C ARG A 135 -4.36 7.95 -23.37
N LEU A 136 -3.90 9.19 -23.55
CA LEU A 136 -2.66 9.62 -22.92
C LEU A 136 -2.83 9.78 -21.42
N VAL A 137 -1.84 9.35 -20.65
CA VAL A 137 -1.84 9.42 -19.17
C VAL A 137 -1.97 10.87 -18.67
N THR A 138 -1.45 11.83 -19.43
CA THR A 138 -1.56 13.27 -19.14
C THR A 138 -2.99 13.81 -19.26
N GLN A 139 -3.88 13.08 -19.90
CA GLN A 139 -5.30 13.45 -20.12
C GLN A 139 -6.24 12.76 -19.12
N LEU A 140 -5.71 11.94 -18.21
CA LEU A 140 -6.51 11.23 -17.23
C LEU A 140 -6.88 12.13 -16.06
N SER A 141 -8.08 11.90 -15.50
CA SER A 141 -8.41 12.39 -14.17
C SER A 141 -7.50 11.76 -13.11
N GLY A 142 -7.44 12.36 -11.91
CA GLY A 142 -6.66 11.82 -10.80
C GLY A 142 -7.01 10.37 -10.47
N GLY A 143 -8.31 10.05 -10.43
CA GLY A 143 -8.78 8.69 -10.16
C GLY A 143 -8.47 7.68 -11.27
N GLU A 144 -8.62 8.07 -12.55
CA GLU A 144 -8.23 7.22 -13.69
C GLU A 144 -6.72 6.95 -13.68
N ARG A 145 -5.91 7.99 -13.39
CA ARG A 145 -4.45 7.85 -13.25
C ARG A 145 -4.07 6.90 -12.12
N GLN A 146 -4.71 7.02 -10.97
CA GLN A 146 -4.46 6.16 -9.82
C GLN A 146 -4.77 4.70 -10.15
N ARG A 147 -5.91 4.42 -10.79
CA ARG A 147 -6.24 3.07 -11.24
C ARG A 147 -5.24 2.53 -12.26
N ALA A 148 -4.74 3.36 -13.17
CA ALA A 148 -3.70 2.95 -14.12
C ALA A 148 -2.37 2.59 -13.42
N LEU A 149 -1.99 3.32 -12.36
CA LEU A 149 -0.81 3.00 -11.55
C LEU A 149 -0.98 1.68 -10.78
N VAL A 150 -2.17 1.42 -10.24
CA VAL A 150 -2.49 0.12 -9.62
C VAL A 150 -2.46 -0.99 -10.66
N ALA A 151 -3.06 -0.79 -11.85
CA ALA A 151 -3.02 -1.77 -12.94
C ALA A 151 -1.58 -2.11 -13.36
N ARG A 152 -0.69 -1.11 -13.45
CA ARG A 152 0.75 -1.32 -13.69
C ARG A 152 1.39 -2.20 -12.62
N ALA A 153 1.11 -1.95 -11.34
CA ALA A 153 1.64 -2.76 -10.25
C ALA A 153 1.12 -4.20 -10.29
N LEU A 154 -0.16 -4.41 -10.59
CA LEU A 154 -0.75 -5.74 -10.74
C LEU A 154 -0.22 -6.48 -11.98
N CYS A 155 0.04 -5.76 -13.08
CA CYS A 155 0.62 -6.30 -14.31
C CYS A 155 2.00 -6.93 -14.07
N GLN A 156 2.71 -6.51 -13.05
CA GLN A 156 3.96 -7.12 -12.58
C GLN A 156 3.76 -8.53 -11.99
N GLN A 157 2.52 -8.93 -11.64
CA GLN A 157 2.17 -10.20 -11.00
C GLN A 157 2.98 -10.45 -9.71
N PRO A 158 2.96 -9.51 -8.76
CA PRO A 158 3.79 -9.57 -7.58
C PRO A 158 3.31 -10.62 -6.56
N ARG A 159 4.21 -11.05 -5.68
CA ARG A 159 3.87 -11.79 -4.46
C ARG A 159 3.64 -10.85 -3.27
N CYS A 160 4.23 -9.67 -3.32
CA CYS A 160 4.08 -8.61 -2.33
C CYS A 160 3.66 -7.32 -3.02
N LEU A 161 2.54 -6.73 -2.57
CA LEU A 161 2.01 -5.48 -3.06
C LEU A 161 2.11 -4.41 -1.97
N LEU A 162 2.90 -3.38 -2.21
CA LEU A 162 3.06 -2.25 -1.32
C LEU A 162 2.31 -1.05 -1.90
N MET A 163 1.45 -0.40 -1.13
CA MET A 163 0.62 0.71 -1.62
C MET A 163 0.71 1.91 -0.69
N ASP A 164 1.16 3.03 -1.22
CA ASP A 164 1.25 4.31 -0.52
C ASP A 164 0.04 5.17 -0.89
N GLU A 165 -0.95 5.22 0.01
CA GLU A 165 -2.20 5.98 -0.15
C GLU A 165 -2.90 5.74 -1.50
N PRO A 166 -3.16 4.48 -1.88
CA PRO A 166 -3.67 4.15 -3.21
C PRO A 166 -5.09 4.64 -3.48
N THR A 167 -5.79 5.11 -2.45
CA THR A 167 -7.16 5.65 -2.54
C THR A 167 -7.21 7.17 -2.69
N ALA A 168 -6.05 7.84 -2.68
CA ALA A 168 -6.00 9.27 -2.97
C ALA A 168 -6.64 9.54 -4.35
N PHE A 169 -7.45 10.59 -4.43
CA PHE A 169 -8.17 11.00 -5.65
C PHE A 169 -9.26 10.04 -6.16
N LEU A 170 -9.54 8.92 -5.46
CA LEU A 170 -10.64 8.01 -5.77
C LEU A 170 -11.92 8.41 -5.05
N ASP A 171 -13.07 8.30 -5.73
CA ASP A 171 -14.37 8.35 -5.09
C ASP A 171 -14.65 7.10 -4.25
N LEU A 172 -15.70 7.14 -3.44
CA LEU A 172 -16.03 6.06 -2.50
C LEU A 172 -16.20 4.71 -3.18
N ARG A 173 -16.81 4.64 -4.37
CA ARG A 173 -16.99 3.40 -5.12
C ARG A 173 -15.63 2.79 -5.47
N HIS A 174 -14.77 3.57 -6.12
CA HIS A 174 -13.47 3.09 -6.55
C HIS A 174 -12.52 2.78 -5.39
N GLN A 175 -12.67 3.46 -4.24
CA GLN A 175 -11.95 3.09 -3.00
C GLN A 175 -12.34 1.69 -2.54
N LEU A 176 -13.66 1.41 -2.47
CA LEU A 176 -14.19 0.08 -2.10
C LEU A 176 -13.73 -0.99 -3.09
N ASP A 177 -13.82 -0.72 -4.40
CA ASP A 177 -13.41 -1.64 -5.45
C ASP A 177 -11.94 -2.02 -5.32
N LEU A 178 -11.06 -1.04 -5.04
CA LEU A 178 -9.63 -1.28 -4.84
C LEU A 178 -9.34 -2.13 -3.59
N PHE A 179 -9.97 -1.83 -2.46
CA PHE A 179 -9.80 -2.63 -1.25
C PHE A 179 -10.36 -4.05 -1.41
N THR A 180 -11.51 -4.20 -2.08
CA THR A 180 -12.11 -5.49 -2.41
C THR A 180 -11.17 -6.30 -3.31
N LEU A 181 -10.67 -5.71 -4.40
CA LEU A 181 -9.70 -6.35 -5.29
C LEU A 181 -8.42 -6.78 -4.53
N THR A 182 -7.90 -5.91 -3.64
CA THR A 182 -6.73 -6.24 -2.83
C THR A 182 -7.04 -7.41 -1.90
N ARG A 183 -8.21 -7.43 -1.27
CA ARG A 183 -8.67 -8.55 -0.44
C ARG A 183 -8.78 -9.86 -1.21
N GLU A 184 -9.29 -9.81 -2.43
CA GLU A 184 -9.35 -10.98 -3.31
C GLU A 184 -7.95 -11.50 -3.65
N LEU A 185 -7.01 -10.61 -4.00
CA LEU A 185 -5.63 -10.97 -4.29
C LEU A 185 -4.93 -11.64 -3.09
N THR A 186 -5.17 -11.13 -1.89
CA THR A 186 -4.60 -11.74 -0.67
C THR A 186 -5.23 -13.10 -0.39
N ALA A 187 -6.56 -13.20 -0.39
CA ALA A 187 -7.29 -14.40 0.01
C ALA A 187 -7.14 -15.55 -0.99
N TRP A 188 -7.17 -15.26 -2.32
CA TRP A 188 -7.24 -16.30 -3.34
C TRP A 188 -5.92 -16.56 -4.06
N HIS A 189 -5.01 -15.58 -4.08
CA HIS A 189 -3.74 -15.69 -4.81
C HIS A 189 -2.52 -15.69 -3.89
N GLY A 190 -2.72 -15.58 -2.56
CA GLY A 190 -1.63 -15.61 -1.59
C GLY A 190 -0.68 -14.41 -1.68
N VAL A 191 -1.11 -13.30 -2.30
CA VAL A 191 -0.35 -12.05 -2.36
C VAL A 191 -0.37 -11.41 -0.98
N GLY A 192 0.78 -11.11 -0.39
CA GLY A 192 0.82 -10.25 0.81
C GLY A 192 0.68 -8.79 0.40
N ALA A 193 -0.21 -8.03 1.05
CA ALA A 193 -0.42 -6.62 0.76
C ALA A 193 -0.17 -5.74 1.99
N LEU A 194 0.61 -4.67 1.84
CA LEU A 194 0.78 -3.62 2.85
C LEU A 194 0.28 -2.30 2.26
N VAL A 195 -0.75 -1.72 2.88
CA VAL A 195 -1.37 -0.47 2.43
C VAL A 195 -1.24 0.62 3.48
N ILE A 196 -0.74 1.78 3.08
CA ILE A 196 -0.89 3.02 3.86
C ILE A 196 -2.26 3.60 3.54
N SER A 197 -3.05 3.85 4.56
CA SER A 197 -4.38 4.44 4.43
C SER A 197 -4.58 5.60 5.41
N HIS A 198 -5.28 6.62 4.97
CA HIS A 198 -5.84 7.67 5.85
C HIS A 198 -7.25 7.33 6.31
N ASP A 199 -7.94 6.45 5.60
CA ASP A 199 -9.26 5.99 6.01
C ASP A 199 -9.12 4.80 6.98
N ILE A 200 -9.28 5.12 8.28
CA ILE A 200 -9.21 4.15 9.36
C ILE A 200 -10.34 3.11 9.23
N ASN A 201 -11.52 3.53 8.75
CA ASN A 201 -12.68 2.66 8.64
C ASN A 201 -12.54 1.64 7.51
N LEU A 202 -12.00 2.07 6.35
CA LEU A 202 -11.66 1.13 5.28
C LEU A 202 -10.58 0.14 5.73
N ALA A 203 -9.52 0.63 6.38
CA ALA A 203 -8.47 -0.24 6.89
C ALA A 203 -9.01 -1.24 7.92
N ALA A 204 -9.89 -0.80 8.84
CA ALA A 204 -10.56 -1.68 9.81
C ALA A 204 -11.39 -2.77 9.16
N GLN A 205 -12.07 -2.45 8.07
CA GLN A 205 -12.99 -3.36 7.41
C GLN A 205 -12.27 -4.44 6.60
N PHE A 206 -11.16 -4.10 5.95
CA PHE A 206 -10.52 -4.97 4.96
C PHE A 206 -9.22 -5.62 5.44
N CYS A 207 -8.45 -4.95 6.30
CA CYS A 207 -7.16 -5.48 6.73
C CYS A 207 -7.31 -6.55 7.82
N ASP A 208 -6.41 -7.54 7.77
CA ASP A 208 -6.32 -8.60 8.79
C ASP A 208 -5.65 -8.07 10.07
N ARG A 209 -4.61 -7.26 9.88
CA ARG A 209 -3.87 -6.59 10.95
C ARG A 209 -3.59 -5.14 10.58
N LEU A 210 -3.37 -4.34 11.61
CA LEU A 210 -3.03 -2.92 11.51
C LEU A 210 -1.72 -2.62 12.25
N LEU A 211 -0.95 -1.73 11.66
CA LEU A 211 0.20 -1.07 12.28
C LEU A 211 -0.17 0.39 12.47
N LEU A 212 0.00 0.93 13.66
CA LEU A 212 -0.25 2.34 13.97
C LEU A 212 1.06 3.04 14.31
N MET A 213 1.49 3.96 13.45
CA MET A 213 2.73 4.72 13.61
C MET A 213 2.48 6.10 14.22
N ASP A 214 3.38 6.51 15.12
CA ASP A 214 3.50 7.87 15.62
C ASP A 214 4.97 8.29 15.69
N LYS A 215 5.31 9.47 15.18
CA LYS A 215 6.65 10.10 15.27
C LYS A 215 7.81 9.15 14.99
N GLY A 216 7.65 8.35 13.93
CA GLY A 216 8.66 7.39 13.48
C GLY A 216 8.67 6.04 14.20
N HIS A 217 7.86 5.85 15.23
CA HIS A 217 7.75 4.61 15.98
C HIS A 217 6.49 3.83 15.62
N LEU A 218 6.56 2.52 15.74
CA LEU A 218 5.38 1.67 15.76
C LEU A 218 4.79 1.69 17.18
N ALA A 219 3.69 2.41 17.34
CA ALA A 219 3.05 2.59 18.63
C ALA A 219 2.23 1.36 19.05
N VAL A 220 1.45 0.81 18.11
CA VAL A 220 0.59 -0.37 18.34
C VAL A 220 0.53 -1.20 17.07
N GLN A 221 0.46 -2.51 17.20
CA GLN A 221 0.15 -3.45 16.12
C GLN A 221 -0.75 -4.58 16.62
N GLY A 222 -1.63 -5.08 15.76
CA GLY A 222 -2.56 -6.17 16.09
C GLY A 222 -3.74 -6.23 15.13
N THR A 223 -4.80 -6.92 15.53
CA THR A 223 -6.07 -6.92 14.82
C THR A 223 -6.70 -5.52 14.82
N PRO A 224 -7.64 -5.22 13.91
CA PRO A 224 -8.36 -3.95 13.95
C PRO A 224 -8.98 -3.65 15.33
N GLU A 225 -9.49 -4.65 16.03
CA GLU A 225 -10.09 -4.53 17.35
C GLU A 225 -9.08 -4.17 18.47
N GLU A 226 -7.84 -4.60 18.31
CA GLU A 226 -6.76 -4.27 19.26
C GLU A 226 -6.17 -2.89 19.01
N VAL A 227 -6.05 -2.48 17.76
CA VAL A 227 -5.40 -1.22 17.35
C VAL A 227 -6.37 -0.04 17.44
N ILE A 228 -7.62 -0.22 16.96
CA ILE A 228 -8.64 0.84 16.89
C ILE A 228 -9.35 0.95 18.23
N ARG A 229 -8.71 1.64 19.16
CA ARG A 229 -9.24 1.98 20.49
C ARG A 229 -9.12 3.48 20.72
N PRO A 230 -10.10 4.09 21.43
CA PRO A 230 -10.04 5.52 21.70
C PRO A 230 -8.70 5.97 22.31
N GLU A 231 -8.16 5.19 23.26
CA GLU A 231 -6.92 5.53 23.99
C GLU A 231 -5.72 5.66 23.03
N HIS A 232 -5.63 4.77 22.04
CA HIS A 232 -4.56 4.79 21.06
C HIS A 232 -4.74 5.93 20.06
N LEU A 233 -5.96 6.03 19.50
CA LEU A 233 -6.23 6.98 18.41
C LEU A 233 -6.26 8.43 18.92
N GLU A 234 -6.89 8.71 20.05
CA GLU A 234 -6.94 10.07 20.63
C GLU A 234 -5.54 10.58 20.97
N THR A 235 -4.71 9.71 21.54
CA THR A 235 -3.31 10.04 21.86
C THR A 235 -2.52 10.40 20.59
N ILE A 236 -2.67 9.61 19.52
CA ILE A 236 -1.85 9.73 18.31
C ILE A 236 -2.38 10.81 17.37
N TYR A 237 -3.70 10.91 17.20
CA TYR A 237 -4.30 11.90 16.30
C TYR A 237 -4.60 13.25 16.99
N GLY A 238 -4.54 13.31 18.33
CA GLY A 238 -4.74 14.55 19.09
C GLY A 238 -6.17 15.11 19.01
N CYS A 239 -7.17 14.27 18.74
CA CYS A 239 -8.56 14.65 18.66
C CYS A 239 -9.46 13.61 19.34
N ARG A 240 -10.63 14.04 19.82
CA ARG A 240 -11.62 13.12 20.42
C ARG A 240 -12.27 12.26 19.34
N LEU A 241 -12.38 10.97 19.63
CA LEU A 241 -12.93 9.98 18.72
C LEU A 241 -13.90 9.07 19.47
N GLN A 242 -15.01 8.75 18.83
CA GLN A 242 -15.89 7.69 19.27
C GLN A 242 -15.56 6.43 18.46
N VAL A 243 -15.38 5.31 19.15
CA VAL A 243 -15.20 4.00 18.52
C VAL A 243 -16.42 3.15 18.88
N ASP A 244 -17.14 2.72 17.85
CA ASP A 244 -18.25 1.76 17.97
C ASP A 244 -18.03 0.59 17.00
N ARG A 245 -19.04 -0.27 16.84
CA ARG A 245 -19.01 -1.37 15.87
C ARG A 245 -19.91 -1.06 14.69
N SER A 246 -19.41 -1.29 13.50
CA SER A 246 -20.21 -1.22 12.27
C SER A 246 -21.38 -2.21 12.36
N PRO A 247 -22.63 -1.76 12.16
CA PRO A 247 -23.80 -2.65 12.20
C PRO A 247 -23.82 -3.65 11.03
N VAL A 248 -23.02 -3.39 9.98
CA VAL A 248 -22.95 -4.24 8.78
C VAL A 248 -21.87 -5.31 8.93
N SER A 249 -20.65 -4.92 9.32
CA SER A 249 -19.48 -5.82 9.34
C SER A 249 -19.09 -6.30 10.74
N GLY A 250 -19.61 -5.67 11.81
CA GLY A 250 -19.19 -5.90 13.20
C GLY A 250 -17.78 -5.39 13.53
N LYS A 251 -17.05 -4.87 12.55
CA LYS A 251 -15.70 -4.32 12.70
C LYS A 251 -15.71 -2.96 13.42
N PRO A 252 -14.60 -2.56 14.07
CA PRO A 252 -14.49 -1.23 14.67
C PRO A 252 -14.77 -0.13 13.66
N ARG A 253 -15.50 0.89 14.11
CA ARG A 253 -15.79 2.09 13.33
C ARG A 253 -15.42 3.33 14.14
N VAL A 254 -14.72 4.26 13.53
CA VAL A 254 -14.26 5.51 14.14
C VAL A 254 -15.10 6.66 13.62
N THR A 255 -15.60 7.47 14.54
CA THR A 255 -16.32 8.72 14.25
C THR A 255 -15.62 9.87 14.97
N PRO A 256 -15.09 10.87 14.25
CA PRO A 256 -14.53 12.07 14.87
C PRO A 256 -15.62 12.84 15.65
N VAL A 257 -15.27 13.30 16.85
CA VAL A 257 -16.18 14.12 17.69
C VAL A 257 -15.76 15.59 17.56
N PRO A 258 -16.66 16.47 17.07
CA PRO A 258 -16.38 17.90 16.96
C PRO A 258 -16.08 18.53 18.33
N LYS A 259 -15.20 19.54 18.35
CA LYS A 259 -14.96 20.33 19.57
C LYS A 259 -16.25 21.10 19.91
N GLY A 260 -16.85 20.79 21.05
CA GLY A 260 -18.10 21.44 21.52
C GLY A 260 -19.30 20.51 21.69
N ASP A 261 -19.31 19.33 21.11
CA ASP A 261 -20.35 18.31 21.33
C ASP A 261 -20.04 17.47 22.59
N THR A 262 -19.99 18.10 23.73
CA THR A 262 -20.14 17.41 25.02
C THR A 262 -21.63 17.33 25.35
N LYS A 263 -22.30 16.26 24.94
CA LYS A 263 -23.49 15.86 25.71
C LYS A 263 -22.98 15.33 27.05
N GLU A 264 -23.18 16.13 28.12
CA GLU A 264 -23.11 15.67 29.48
C GLU A 264 -24.06 14.48 29.75
#